data_094a8928118ef51ae9a0d429a692b82b
#
_entry.id   094a8928118ef51ae9a0d429a692b82b
#
_cell.length_a   1.000
_cell.length_b   1.000
_cell.length_c   1.000
_cell.angle_alpha   90.00
_cell.angle_beta   90.00
_cell.angle_gamma   90.00
#
_symmetry.space_group_name_H-M   'P 1'
#
loop_
_entity.id
_entity.type
_entity.pdbx_description
1 polymer ?
#
loop_
_entity_poly.entity_id
_entity_poly.type
_entity_poly.pdbx_seq_one_letter_code
_entity_poly.pdbx_strand_id
1 'polypeptide(L)'
;MSAASTATASVWQTVVGQSHAVQQLQQLATQSVHAYLFVGPEGCGKEEAARAFSTVLITGSDDATTREAKLIARGAYSDVNEVLREGAAVDKDEADNIVRLSSTTPTESKVKIVIIHELHLMRDSAAVRLLKTIEEPPERMIFILLADQLVPSLATINSRCVVVNFVRPDDTQIAEALVAEGIKPDLAASVSRAAAGNLGRARHLATDKFLVKRQEAFASIPPRLDGTGAQVAALVDELFEHIDEAAAPLLKAQVDELSTLEERVALTGERGSGRKA
;
A
#
# COMPACT_ATOMS: atom_id res chain seq x y z
N MET A 1 16.17 31.07 -28.57
CA MET A 1 15.68 30.99 -27.17
C MET A 1 14.84 29.72 -27.08
N SER A 2 15.46 28.64 -26.59
CA SER A 2 14.82 27.33 -26.46
C SER A 2 14.03 27.35 -25.16
N ALA A 3 12.69 27.24 -25.25
CA ALA A 3 11.84 27.06 -24.09
C ALA A 3 12.15 25.65 -23.51
N ALA A 4 12.81 25.62 -22.37
CA ALA A 4 12.90 24.44 -21.57
C ALA A 4 11.47 24.05 -21.17
N SER A 5 10.94 22.99 -21.79
CA SER A 5 9.71 22.32 -21.36
C SER A 5 9.97 21.83 -19.94
N THR A 6 9.44 22.50 -18.96
CA THR A 6 9.33 21.97 -17.59
C THR A 6 8.46 20.74 -17.68
N ALA A 7 9.06 19.56 -17.76
CA ALA A 7 8.33 18.30 -17.69
C ALA A 7 7.61 18.27 -16.34
N THR A 8 6.30 18.48 -16.38
CA THR A 8 5.44 18.39 -15.19
C THR A 8 5.57 16.98 -14.63
N ALA A 9 5.82 16.85 -13.34
CA ALA A 9 5.95 15.53 -12.71
C ALA A 9 4.63 14.76 -12.85
N SER A 10 4.67 13.60 -13.49
CA SER A 10 3.48 12.76 -13.69
C SER A 10 3.23 11.88 -12.48
N VAL A 11 1.95 11.70 -12.09
CA VAL A 11 1.55 10.76 -11.02
C VAL A 11 1.97 9.32 -11.30
N TRP A 12 2.15 8.96 -12.58
CA TRP A 12 2.58 7.62 -12.98
C TRP A 12 4.05 7.32 -12.65
N GLN A 13 4.86 8.33 -12.33
CA GLN A 13 6.25 8.12 -11.92
C GLN A 13 6.38 7.38 -10.60
N THR A 14 5.32 7.36 -9.78
CA THR A 14 5.30 6.59 -8.53
C THR A 14 5.06 5.09 -8.76
N VAL A 15 4.62 4.70 -9.96
CA VAL A 15 4.24 3.32 -10.32
C VAL A 15 5.42 2.63 -11.00
N VAL A 16 6.27 2.01 -10.18
CA VAL A 16 7.54 1.43 -10.62
C VAL A 16 7.34 0.07 -11.29
N GLY A 17 7.99 -0.14 -12.44
CA GLY A 17 8.03 -1.44 -13.13
C GLY A 17 6.72 -1.89 -13.80
N GLN A 18 5.71 -1.02 -13.93
CA GLN A 18 4.36 -1.37 -14.37
C GLN A 18 3.96 -0.72 -15.71
N SER A 19 4.88 -0.62 -16.66
CA SER A 19 4.64 0.09 -17.92
C SER A 19 3.37 -0.35 -18.66
N HIS A 20 3.09 -1.67 -18.71
CA HIS A 20 1.91 -2.22 -19.35
C HIS A 20 0.62 -1.85 -18.59
N ALA A 21 0.60 -2.01 -17.27
CA ALA A 21 -0.55 -1.63 -16.44
C ALA A 21 -0.82 -0.13 -16.53
N VAL A 22 0.22 0.71 -16.49
CA VAL A 22 0.10 2.16 -16.64
C VAL A 22 -0.51 2.52 -17.98
N GLN A 23 -0.02 1.95 -19.08
CA GLN A 23 -0.56 2.18 -20.43
C GLN A 23 -2.04 1.78 -20.51
N GLN A 24 -2.42 0.62 -19.95
CA GLN A 24 -3.80 0.17 -19.89
C GLN A 24 -4.67 1.15 -19.09
N LEU A 25 -4.21 1.60 -17.92
CA LEU A 25 -4.94 2.55 -17.06
C LEU A 25 -5.12 3.92 -17.73
N GLN A 26 -4.11 4.41 -18.44
CA GLN A 26 -4.22 5.64 -19.22
C GLN A 26 -5.30 5.56 -20.31
N GLN A 27 -5.40 4.42 -20.99
CA GLN A 27 -6.48 4.18 -21.95
C GLN A 27 -7.84 4.10 -21.29
N LEU A 28 -7.96 3.38 -20.17
CA LEU A 28 -9.19 3.23 -19.40
C LEU A 28 -9.68 4.55 -18.80
N ALA A 29 -8.78 5.50 -18.52
CA ALA A 29 -9.16 6.82 -18.01
C ALA A 29 -9.97 7.64 -19.03
N THR A 30 -9.85 7.37 -20.33
CA THR A 30 -10.60 8.07 -21.39
C THR A 30 -12.06 7.62 -21.48
N GLN A 31 -12.34 6.38 -21.10
CA GLN A 31 -13.68 5.79 -21.07
C GLN A 31 -13.81 4.95 -19.78
N SER A 32 -13.97 5.66 -18.66
CA SER A 32 -14.01 5.01 -17.36
C SER A 32 -15.27 4.14 -17.16
N VAL A 33 -15.06 3.00 -16.54
CA VAL A 33 -16.13 2.10 -16.06
C VAL A 33 -16.24 2.20 -14.54
N HIS A 34 -17.28 1.58 -13.99
CA HIS A 34 -17.59 1.67 -12.55
C HIS A 34 -16.74 0.76 -11.66
N ALA A 35 -16.07 -0.27 -12.19
CA ALA A 35 -15.30 -1.21 -11.37
C ALA A 35 -14.03 -1.72 -12.06
N TYR A 36 -12.94 -1.65 -11.32
CA TYR A 36 -11.62 -2.15 -11.72
C TYR A 36 -11.09 -3.12 -10.69
N LEU A 37 -10.39 -4.16 -11.13
CA LEU A 37 -9.71 -5.12 -10.26
C LEU A 37 -8.22 -5.17 -10.62
N PHE A 38 -7.39 -4.67 -9.71
CA PHE A 38 -5.94 -4.69 -9.84
C PHE A 38 -5.39 -5.95 -9.18
N VAL A 39 -4.74 -6.79 -9.96
CA VAL A 39 -4.24 -8.10 -9.52
C VAL A 39 -2.74 -8.18 -9.68
N GLY A 40 -2.03 -8.55 -8.64
CA GLY A 40 -0.58 -8.75 -8.65
C GLY A 40 0.00 -8.91 -7.25
N PRO A 41 1.24 -9.33 -7.12
CA PRO A 41 1.87 -9.61 -5.82
C PRO A 41 1.82 -8.41 -4.88
N GLU A 42 1.88 -8.67 -3.56
CA GLU A 42 2.01 -7.64 -2.55
C GLU A 42 3.23 -6.74 -2.82
N GLY A 43 3.05 -5.42 -2.64
CA GLY A 43 4.12 -4.42 -2.82
C GLY A 43 4.59 -4.21 -4.25
N CYS A 44 3.86 -4.69 -5.27
CA CYS A 44 4.19 -4.48 -6.68
C CYS A 44 3.77 -3.10 -7.23
N GLY A 45 3.19 -2.22 -6.41
CA GLY A 45 2.79 -0.86 -6.82
C GLY A 45 1.32 -0.72 -7.20
N LYS A 46 0.43 -1.66 -6.81
CA LYS A 46 -1.02 -1.57 -7.04
C LYS A 46 -1.66 -0.38 -6.35
N GLU A 47 -1.23 -0.08 -5.13
CA GLU A 47 -1.74 1.03 -4.33
C GLU A 47 -1.36 2.37 -4.94
N GLU A 48 -0.10 2.53 -5.33
CA GLU A 48 0.38 3.72 -6.03
C GLU A 48 -0.36 3.92 -7.35
N ALA A 49 -0.58 2.83 -8.09
CA ALA A 49 -1.33 2.87 -9.34
C ALA A 49 -2.81 3.24 -9.12
N ALA A 50 -3.43 2.73 -8.06
CA ALA A 50 -4.82 3.08 -7.71
C ALA A 50 -4.95 4.56 -7.38
N ARG A 51 -4.02 5.14 -6.62
CA ARG A 51 -4.00 6.58 -6.32
C ARG A 51 -3.69 7.43 -7.56
N ALA A 52 -2.72 7.02 -8.40
CA ALA A 52 -2.40 7.69 -9.65
C ALA A 52 -3.61 7.68 -10.60
N PHE A 53 -4.26 6.53 -10.76
CA PHE A 53 -5.45 6.38 -11.58
C PHE A 53 -6.63 7.22 -11.05
N SER A 54 -6.84 7.21 -9.73
CA SER A 54 -7.85 8.06 -9.08
C SER A 54 -7.61 9.54 -9.37
N THR A 55 -6.36 9.97 -9.34
CA THR A 55 -6.01 11.36 -9.68
C THR A 55 -6.44 11.69 -11.10
N VAL A 56 -6.11 10.83 -12.06
CA VAL A 56 -6.46 11.06 -13.48
C VAL A 56 -7.99 11.06 -13.69
N LEU A 57 -8.71 10.14 -13.03
CA LEU A 57 -10.17 10.06 -13.11
C LEU A 57 -10.86 11.33 -12.54
N ILE A 58 -10.30 11.92 -11.49
CA ILE A 58 -10.86 13.11 -10.82
C ILE A 58 -10.50 14.39 -11.56
N THR A 59 -9.22 14.55 -11.93
CA THR A 59 -8.70 15.81 -12.47
C THR A 59 -8.72 15.88 -14.01
N GLY A 60 -8.75 14.72 -14.68
CA GLY A 60 -8.52 14.60 -16.13
C GLY A 60 -7.06 14.83 -16.53
N SER A 61 -6.13 14.90 -15.58
CA SER A 61 -4.70 15.16 -15.79
C SER A 61 -3.84 14.23 -14.93
N ASP A 62 -2.64 13.94 -15.40
CA ASP A 62 -1.63 13.18 -14.67
C ASP A 62 -0.60 14.06 -13.95
N ASP A 63 -0.87 15.37 -13.82
CA ASP A 63 0.01 16.33 -13.15
C ASP A 63 0.05 16.06 -11.63
N ALA A 64 1.19 15.58 -11.13
CA ALA A 64 1.44 15.30 -9.72
C ALA A 64 1.56 16.56 -8.86
N THR A 65 1.66 17.76 -9.46
CA THR A 65 1.85 19.01 -8.71
C THR A 65 0.54 19.62 -8.22
N THR A 66 -0.60 19.15 -8.73
CA THR A 66 -1.93 19.65 -8.37
C THR A 66 -2.26 19.40 -6.88
N ARG A 67 -3.18 20.20 -6.33
CA ARG A 67 -3.65 20.02 -4.95
C ARG A 67 -4.28 18.63 -4.76
N GLU A 68 -5.14 18.25 -5.70
CA GLU A 68 -5.87 16.98 -5.71
C GLU A 68 -4.89 15.80 -5.71
N ALA A 69 -3.90 15.80 -6.62
CA ALA A 69 -2.88 14.76 -6.70
C ALA A 69 -2.13 14.58 -5.37
N LYS A 70 -1.74 15.69 -4.72
CA LYS A 70 -1.05 15.65 -3.43
C LYS A 70 -1.92 15.12 -2.29
N LEU A 71 -3.21 15.46 -2.29
CA LEU A 71 -4.14 14.97 -1.27
C LEU A 71 -4.44 13.48 -1.48
N ILE A 72 -4.66 13.05 -2.73
CA ILE A 72 -4.91 11.64 -3.07
C ILE A 72 -3.69 10.79 -2.71
N ALA A 73 -2.48 11.24 -3.05
CA ALA A 73 -1.25 10.52 -2.71
C ALA A 73 -1.07 10.29 -1.20
N ARG A 74 -1.67 11.15 -0.36
CA ARG A 74 -1.63 11.07 1.11
C ARG A 74 -2.88 10.39 1.71
N GLY A 75 -3.83 9.92 0.88
CA GLY A 75 -5.09 9.36 1.35
C GLY A 75 -6.01 10.38 2.04
N ALA A 76 -5.87 11.68 1.72
CA ALA A 76 -6.57 12.77 2.41
C ALA A 76 -7.60 13.52 1.52
N TYR A 77 -7.90 13.01 0.33
CA TYR A 77 -8.90 13.60 -0.56
C TYR A 77 -10.29 13.05 -0.25
N SER A 78 -11.27 13.94 -0.05
CA SER A 78 -12.61 13.60 0.44
C SER A 78 -13.36 12.58 -0.42
N ASP A 79 -13.19 12.65 -1.75
CA ASP A 79 -13.90 11.78 -2.69
C ASP A 79 -13.10 10.54 -3.12
N VAL A 80 -11.94 10.27 -2.50
CA VAL A 80 -11.18 9.02 -2.62
C VAL A 80 -11.07 8.38 -1.25
N ASN A 81 -11.78 7.29 -1.05
CA ASN A 81 -11.81 6.58 0.22
C ASN A 81 -11.05 5.26 0.09
N GLU A 82 -10.02 5.08 0.86
CA GLU A 82 -9.29 3.82 0.96
C GLU A 82 -9.83 3.00 2.13
N VAL A 83 -10.24 1.77 1.85
CA VAL A 83 -10.73 0.83 2.86
C VAL A 83 -9.67 -0.22 3.07
N LEU A 84 -9.05 -0.18 4.23
CA LEU A 84 -8.13 -1.16 4.76
C LEU A 84 -8.90 -2.08 5.69
N ARG A 85 -8.59 -3.38 5.70
CA ARG A 85 -9.20 -4.31 6.64
C ARG A 85 -8.72 -4.04 8.09
N GLU A 86 -9.61 -4.22 9.05
CA GLU A 86 -9.30 -4.04 10.46
C GLU A 86 -8.92 -5.36 11.17
N GLY A 87 -9.10 -6.51 10.53
CA GLY A 87 -8.87 -7.81 11.13
C GLY A 87 -8.14 -8.80 10.22
N ALA A 88 -8.31 -10.09 10.46
CA ALA A 88 -7.69 -11.15 9.66
C ALA A 88 -8.32 -11.31 8.27
N ALA A 89 -9.56 -10.83 8.06
CA ALA A 89 -10.29 -10.88 6.80
C ALA A 89 -11.33 -9.77 6.76
N VAL A 90 -11.69 -9.30 5.56
CA VAL A 90 -12.80 -8.36 5.38
C VAL A 90 -14.12 -9.08 5.70
N ASP A 91 -14.79 -8.64 6.74
CA ASP A 91 -16.03 -9.24 7.21
C ASP A 91 -17.28 -8.50 6.72
N LYS A 92 -18.45 -8.92 7.21
CA LYS A 92 -19.72 -8.35 6.80
C LYS A 92 -19.90 -6.89 7.24
N ASP A 93 -19.39 -6.52 8.41
CA ASP A 93 -19.54 -5.17 8.96
C ASP A 93 -18.70 -4.17 8.17
N GLU A 94 -17.49 -4.57 7.77
CA GLU A 94 -16.65 -3.80 6.85
C GLU A 94 -17.29 -3.66 5.47
N ALA A 95 -17.90 -4.73 4.94
CA ALA A 95 -18.62 -4.68 3.68
C ALA A 95 -19.84 -3.74 3.76
N ASP A 96 -20.61 -3.76 4.85
CA ASP A 96 -21.71 -2.83 5.08
C ASP A 96 -21.24 -1.37 5.20
N ASN A 97 -20.05 -1.14 5.75
CA ASN A 97 -19.40 0.18 5.76
C ASN A 97 -19.04 0.63 4.35
N ILE A 98 -18.46 -0.24 3.52
CA ILE A 98 -18.15 0.05 2.11
C ILE A 98 -19.42 0.42 1.33
N VAL A 99 -20.51 -0.35 1.50
CA VAL A 99 -21.81 -0.06 0.87
C VAL A 99 -22.33 1.31 1.33
N ARG A 100 -22.21 1.64 2.61
CA ARG A 100 -22.61 2.96 3.13
C ARG A 100 -21.75 4.10 2.55
N LEU A 101 -20.44 3.94 2.48
CA LEU A 101 -19.54 4.92 1.87
C LEU A 101 -19.88 5.15 0.39
N SER A 102 -20.20 4.06 -0.33
CA SER A 102 -20.54 4.14 -1.75
C SER A 102 -21.90 4.82 -2.01
N SER A 103 -22.80 4.84 -1.04
CA SER A 103 -24.12 5.48 -1.16
C SER A 103 -24.07 7.01 -0.99
N THR A 104 -22.93 7.58 -0.62
CA THR A 104 -22.79 9.03 -0.45
C THR A 104 -22.34 9.69 -1.75
N THR A 105 -22.86 10.89 -2.03
CA THR A 105 -22.51 11.68 -3.23
C THR A 105 -21.09 12.25 -3.14
N PRO A 106 -20.40 12.48 -4.28
CA PRO A 106 -19.15 13.21 -4.30
C PRO A 106 -19.31 14.62 -3.70
N THR A 107 -18.28 15.11 -3.02
CA THR A 107 -18.27 16.41 -2.34
C THR A 107 -17.60 17.50 -3.17
N GLU A 108 -16.42 17.22 -3.72
CA GLU A 108 -15.59 18.18 -4.46
C GLU A 108 -15.44 17.82 -5.94
N SER A 109 -15.55 16.54 -6.28
CA SER A 109 -15.28 16.03 -7.63
C SER A 109 -16.55 15.56 -8.38
N LYS A 110 -16.37 15.18 -9.64
CA LYS A 110 -17.47 14.63 -10.46
C LYS A 110 -17.79 13.17 -10.12
N VAL A 111 -16.81 12.44 -9.58
CA VAL A 111 -16.89 11.02 -9.27
C VAL A 111 -16.36 10.78 -7.86
N LYS A 112 -16.88 9.77 -7.19
CA LYS A 112 -16.36 9.27 -5.92
C LYS A 112 -15.68 7.93 -6.17
N ILE A 113 -14.53 7.74 -5.56
CA ILE A 113 -13.73 6.52 -5.74
C ILE A 113 -13.59 5.81 -4.39
N VAL A 114 -13.81 4.51 -4.40
CA VAL A 114 -13.56 3.65 -3.24
C VAL A 114 -12.51 2.62 -3.64
N ILE A 115 -11.35 2.67 -2.98
CA ILE A 115 -10.26 1.73 -3.13
C ILE A 115 -10.39 0.70 -2.02
N ILE A 116 -10.55 -0.57 -2.37
CA ILE A 116 -10.67 -1.67 -1.41
C ILE A 116 -9.40 -2.50 -1.49
N HIS A 117 -8.67 -2.55 -0.38
CA HIS A 117 -7.42 -3.30 -0.28
C HIS A 117 -7.68 -4.77 0.04
N GLU A 118 -6.73 -5.63 -0.32
CA GLU A 118 -6.67 -7.06 0.04
C GLU A 118 -7.98 -7.84 -0.21
N LEU A 119 -8.64 -7.56 -1.33
CA LEU A 119 -9.93 -8.19 -1.67
C LEU A 119 -9.88 -9.73 -1.61
N HIS A 120 -8.72 -10.33 -1.88
CA HIS A 120 -8.51 -11.79 -1.83
C HIS A 120 -8.67 -12.38 -0.41
N LEU A 121 -8.66 -11.54 0.63
CA LEU A 121 -8.94 -11.94 2.03
C LEU A 121 -10.39 -11.68 2.44
N MET A 122 -11.27 -11.34 1.50
CA MET A 122 -12.68 -11.11 1.77
C MET A 122 -13.41 -12.43 2.01
N ARG A 123 -14.25 -12.45 3.04
CA ARG A 123 -15.13 -13.60 3.31
C ARG A 123 -16.29 -13.64 2.32
N ASP A 124 -16.81 -14.83 2.02
CA ASP A 124 -17.92 -15.02 1.07
C ASP A 124 -19.15 -14.19 1.44
N SER A 125 -19.47 -14.07 2.74
CA SER A 125 -20.59 -13.26 3.22
C SER A 125 -20.42 -11.77 2.93
N ALA A 126 -19.20 -11.25 2.98
CA ALA A 126 -18.85 -9.87 2.64
C ALA A 126 -18.87 -9.68 1.11
N ALA A 127 -18.36 -10.64 0.35
CA ALA A 127 -18.36 -10.61 -1.11
C ALA A 127 -19.80 -10.52 -1.67
N VAL A 128 -20.74 -11.30 -1.14
CA VAL A 128 -22.16 -11.25 -1.53
C VAL A 128 -22.77 -9.87 -1.26
N ARG A 129 -22.39 -9.19 -0.18
CA ARG A 129 -22.85 -7.84 0.13
C ARG A 129 -22.39 -6.80 -0.88
N LEU A 130 -21.12 -6.88 -1.27
CA LEU A 130 -20.51 -5.95 -2.23
C LEU A 130 -21.00 -6.21 -3.66
N LEU A 131 -21.29 -7.46 -4.00
CA LEU A 131 -21.64 -7.87 -5.35
C LEU A 131 -22.78 -7.02 -5.92
N LYS A 132 -23.85 -6.83 -5.14
CA LYS A 132 -24.99 -6.01 -5.58
C LYS A 132 -24.60 -4.56 -5.87
N THR A 133 -23.73 -3.98 -5.04
CA THR A 133 -23.29 -2.59 -5.20
C THR A 133 -22.31 -2.44 -6.37
N ILE A 134 -21.56 -3.50 -6.69
CA ILE A 134 -20.68 -3.53 -7.87
C ILE A 134 -21.48 -3.74 -9.15
N GLU A 135 -22.56 -4.53 -9.11
CA GLU A 135 -23.46 -4.75 -10.27
C GLU A 135 -24.28 -3.51 -10.61
N GLU A 136 -24.81 -2.85 -9.60
CA GLU A 136 -25.66 -1.67 -9.73
C GLU A 136 -25.08 -0.53 -8.89
N PRO A 137 -23.93 0.03 -9.31
CA PRO A 137 -23.26 1.06 -8.54
C PRO A 137 -24.10 2.35 -8.51
N PRO A 138 -24.06 3.10 -7.41
CA PRO A 138 -24.63 4.44 -7.38
C PRO A 138 -24.02 5.33 -8.49
N GLU A 139 -24.76 6.32 -8.96
CA GLU A 139 -24.27 7.24 -9.96
C GLU A 139 -22.95 7.89 -9.54
N ARG A 140 -22.02 7.97 -10.47
CA ARG A 140 -20.70 8.60 -10.28
C ARG A 140 -19.80 7.90 -9.26
N MET A 141 -20.07 6.63 -8.96
CA MET A 141 -19.22 5.79 -8.12
C MET A 141 -18.26 4.96 -8.96
N ILE A 142 -17.01 4.89 -8.55
CA ILE A 142 -15.98 4.02 -9.14
C ILE A 142 -15.34 3.19 -8.03
N PHE A 143 -15.27 1.88 -8.25
CA PHE A 143 -14.56 0.94 -7.38
C PHE A 143 -13.22 0.57 -7.97
N ILE A 144 -12.16 0.60 -7.15
CA ILE A 144 -10.84 0.07 -7.47
C ILE A 144 -10.53 -1.00 -6.43
N LEU A 145 -10.55 -2.24 -6.85
CA LEU A 145 -10.38 -3.42 -5.99
C LEU A 145 -8.94 -3.90 -6.13
N LEU A 146 -8.23 -4.10 -5.02
CA LEU A 146 -6.85 -4.57 -5.03
C LEU A 146 -6.79 -6.00 -4.50
N ALA A 147 -6.17 -6.91 -5.24
CA ALA A 147 -6.01 -8.29 -4.84
C ALA A 147 -4.60 -8.80 -5.19
N ASP A 148 -4.04 -9.64 -4.32
CA ASP A 148 -2.72 -10.24 -4.62
C ASP A 148 -2.85 -11.39 -5.62
N GLN A 149 -3.98 -12.04 -5.61
CA GLN A 149 -4.31 -13.14 -6.52
C GLN A 149 -5.82 -13.25 -6.75
N LEU A 150 -6.19 -13.85 -7.86
CA LEU A 150 -7.58 -14.22 -8.12
C LEU A 150 -7.92 -15.48 -7.33
N VAL A 151 -8.91 -15.37 -6.43
CA VAL A 151 -9.44 -16.51 -5.68
C VAL A 151 -10.82 -16.92 -6.23
N PRO A 152 -11.16 -18.21 -6.24
CA PRO A 152 -12.42 -18.69 -6.80
C PRO A 152 -13.67 -18.05 -6.18
N SER A 153 -13.64 -17.73 -4.88
CA SER A 153 -14.72 -17.05 -4.15
C SER A 153 -15.08 -15.68 -4.72
N LEU A 154 -14.14 -15.04 -5.43
CA LEU A 154 -14.34 -13.71 -6.04
C LEU A 154 -14.64 -13.77 -7.54
N ALA A 155 -14.87 -14.95 -8.11
CA ALA A 155 -15.12 -15.11 -9.56
C ALA A 155 -16.31 -14.26 -10.05
N THR A 156 -17.34 -14.11 -9.23
CA THR A 156 -18.51 -13.27 -9.54
C THR A 156 -18.19 -11.78 -9.54
N ILE A 157 -17.33 -11.30 -8.65
CA ILE A 157 -16.85 -9.91 -8.65
C ILE A 157 -15.92 -9.70 -9.85
N ASN A 158 -14.99 -10.62 -10.08
CA ASN A 158 -14.02 -10.54 -11.18
C ASN A 158 -14.72 -10.40 -12.55
N SER A 159 -15.81 -11.14 -12.79
CA SER A 159 -16.56 -11.08 -14.05
C SER A 159 -17.22 -9.72 -14.34
N ARG A 160 -17.29 -8.82 -13.37
CA ARG A 160 -17.92 -7.49 -13.44
C ARG A 160 -16.92 -6.33 -13.41
N CYS A 161 -15.64 -6.65 -13.30
CA CYS A 161 -14.57 -5.66 -13.22
C CYS A 161 -13.68 -5.72 -14.46
N VAL A 162 -13.11 -4.57 -14.82
CA VAL A 162 -11.98 -4.55 -15.75
C VAL A 162 -10.72 -4.93 -14.98
N VAL A 163 -10.10 -6.04 -15.39
CA VAL A 163 -8.90 -6.55 -14.73
C VAL A 163 -7.66 -5.87 -15.27
N VAL A 164 -6.81 -5.40 -14.38
CA VAL A 164 -5.49 -4.86 -14.66
C VAL A 164 -4.45 -5.68 -13.92
N ASN A 165 -3.53 -6.30 -14.66
CA ASN A 165 -2.53 -7.18 -14.07
C ASN A 165 -1.24 -6.42 -13.78
N PHE A 166 -0.71 -6.64 -12.58
CA PHE A 166 0.55 -6.10 -12.10
C PHE A 166 1.57 -7.23 -11.95
N VAL A 167 2.81 -6.92 -12.27
CA VAL A 167 3.92 -7.85 -12.13
C VAL A 167 4.86 -7.41 -11.02
N ARG A 168 5.68 -8.33 -10.53
CA ARG A 168 6.72 -7.98 -9.57
C ARG A 168 7.79 -7.14 -10.27
N PRO A 169 8.11 -5.92 -9.81
CA PRO A 169 9.23 -5.15 -10.35
C PRO A 169 10.55 -5.88 -10.09
N ASP A 170 11.48 -5.76 -11.00
CA ASP A 170 12.81 -6.34 -10.83
C ASP A 170 13.71 -5.48 -9.90
N ASP A 171 14.84 -6.07 -9.47
CA ASP A 171 15.73 -5.41 -8.53
C ASP A 171 16.32 -4.11 -9.10
N THR A 172 16.52 -4.03 -10.42
CA THR A 172 17.06 -2.84 -11.09
C THR A 172 16.04 -1.70 -11.06
N GLN A 173 14.80 -1.98 -11.40
CA GLN A 173 13.70 -1.01 -11.37
C GLN A 173 13.47 -0.45 -9.96
N ILE A 174 13.55 -1.30 -8.94
CA ILE A 174 13.46 -0.86 -7.53
C ILE A 174 14.67 0.00 -7.16
N ALA A 175 15.89 -0.42 -7.55
CA ALA A 175 17.10 0.36 -7.25
C ALA A 175 17.07 1.74 -7.90
N GLU A 176 16.66 1.83 -9.17
CA GLU A 176 16.50 3.10 -9.89
C GLU A 176 15.48 4.02 -9.21
N ALA A 177 14.34 3.47 -8.77
CA ALA A 177 13.33 4.23 -8.04
C ALA A 177 13.88 4.78 -6.71
N LEU A 178 14.59 3.96 -5.93
CA LEU A 178 15.21 4.39 -4.67
C LEU A 178 16.30 5.45 -4.88
N VAL A 179 17.09 5.34 -5.95
CA VAL A 179 18.09 6.36 -6.30
C VAL A 179 17.42 7.68 -6.66
N ALA A 180 16.30 7.64 -7.41
CA ALA A 180 15.51 8.82 -7.72
C ALA A 180 14.90 9.47 -6.45
N GLU A 181 14.62 8.69 -5.41
CA GLU A 181 14.19 9.14 -4.08
C GLU A 181 15.35 9.66 -3.20
N GLY A 182 16.61 9.64 -3.70
CA GLY A 182 17.80 10.16 -3.01
C GLY A 182 18.57 9.14 -2.19
N ILE A 183 18.26 7.86 -2.30
CA ILE A 183 19.02 6.77 -1.66
C ILE A 183 20.34 6.55 -2.41
N LYS A 184 21.43 6.30 -1.67
CA LYS A 184 22.74 6.03 -2.27
C LYS A 184 22.68 4.77 -3.15
N PRO A 185 23.33 4.77 -4.35
CA PRO A 185 23.25 3.64 -5.30
C PRO A 185 23.62 2.29 -4.70
N ASP A 186 24.71 2.22 -3.90
CA ASP A 186 25.15 0.95 -3.29
C ASP A 186 24.11 0.39 -2.31
N LEU A 187 23.50 1.25 -1.49
CA LEU A 187 22.44 0.88 -0.57
C LEU A 187 21.18 0.48 -1.36
N ALA A 188 20.79 1.26 -2.37
CA ALA A 188 19.64 0.96 -3.22
C ALA A 188 19.77 -0.42 -3.87
N ALA A 189 20.93 -0.75 -4.43
CA ALA A 189 21.19 -2.06 -5.03
C ALA A 189 21.16 -3.22 -3.99
N SER A 190 21.63 -2.97 -2.77
CA SER A 190 21.60 -3.97 -1.70
C SER A 190 20.16 -4.24 -1.22
N VAL A 191 19.40 -3.19 -0.91
CA VAL A 191 18.04 -3.33 -0.38
C VAL A 191 17.04 -3.82 -1.42
N SER A 192 17.24 -3.52 -2.71
CA SER A 192 16.39 -4.00 -3.80
C SER A 192 16.40 -5.53 -3.87
N ARG A 193 17.58 -6.14 -3.80
CA ARG A 193 17.71 -7.61 -3.76
C ARG A 193 17.05 -8.21 -2.52
N ALA A 194 17.24 -7.58 -1.36
CA ALA A 194 16.64 -8.04 -0.09
C ALA A 194 15.11 -7.87 -0.06
N ALA A 195 14.58 -6.93 -0.83
CA ALA A 195 13.16 -6.63 -0.90
C ALA A 195 12.35 -7.62 -1.75
N ALA A 196 13.02 -8.41 -2.61
CA ALA A 196 12.40 -9.45 -3.43
C ALA A 196 11.19 -8.95 -4.24
N GLY A 197 11.33 -7.77 -4.88
CA GLY A 197 10.29 -7.19 -5.75
C GLY A 197 9.17 -6.44 -5.01
N ASN A 198 9.34 -6.13 -3.73
CA ASN A 198 8.42 -5.31 -2.95
C ASN A 198 9.06 -3.93 -2.70
N LEU A 199 8.57 -2.89 -3.40
CA LEU A 199 9.10 -1.53 -3.31
C LEU A 199 8.90 -0.92 -1.91
N GLY A 200 7.75 -1.15 -1.28
CA GLY A 200 7.49 -0.69 0.08
C GLY A 200 8.50 -1.25 1.08
N ARG A 201 8.77 -2.57 0.99
CA ARG A 201 9.81 -3.23 1.80
C ARG A 201 11.20 -2.65 1.51
N ALA A 202 11.52 -2.37 0.25
CA ALA A 202 12.80 -1.75 -0.13
C ALA A 202 12.99 -0.37 0.50
N ARG A 203 11.95 0.48 0.50
CA ARG A 203 11.95 1.79 1.17
C ARG A 203 12.15 1.67 2.68
N HIS A 204 11.46 0.73 3.33
CA HIS A 204 11.67 0.46 4.75
C HIS A 204 13.11 0.04 5.06
N LEU A 205 13.64 -0.91 4.28
CA LEU A 205 15.03 -1.35 4.44
C LEU A 205 16.03 -0.21 4.19
N ALA A 206 15.79 0.67 3.22
CA ALA A 206 16.65 1.81 2.91
C ALA A 206 16.69 2.87 4.02
N THR A 207 15.62 2.98 4.81
CA THR A 207 15.53 3.94 5.94
C THR A 207 15.92 3.32 7.27
N ASP A 208 16.13 2.02 7.33
CA ASP A 208 16.48 1.28 8.54
C ASP A 208 17.95 1.53 8.92
N LYS A 209 18.15 2.32 9.96
CA LYS A 209 19.49 2.67 10.47
C LYS A 209 20.29 1.48 10.99
N PHE A 210 19.61 0.39 11.34
CA PHE A 210 20.22 -0.83 11.89
C PHE A 210 20.45 -1.91 10.83
N LEU A 211 20.01 -1.69 9.59
CA LEU A 211 20.11 -2.69 8.53
C LEU A 211 21.55 -3.18 8.32
N VAL A 212 22.49 -2.23 8.17
CA VAL A 212 23.91 -2.55 7.92
C VAL A 212 24.47 -3.33 9.12
N LYS A 213 24.21 -2.85 10.34
CA LYS A 213 24.66 -3.52 11.57
C LYS A 213 24.15 -4.96 11.68
N ARG A 214 22.85 -5.16 11.34
CA ARG A 214 22.27 -6.54 11.32
C ARG A 214 22.89 -7.40 10.23
N GLN A 215 23.06 -6.87 9.03
CA GLN A 215 23.71 -7.62 7.94
C GLN A 215 25.13 -8.06 8.30
N GLU A 216 25.92 -7.17 8.90
CA GLU A 216 27.27 -7.48 9.39
C GLU A 216 27.25 -8.52 10.50
N ALA A 217 26.33 -8.40 11.46
CA ALA A 217 26.17 -9.37 12.53
C ALA A 217 25.88 -10.79 11.97
N PHE A 218 24.89 -10.92 11.08
CA PHE A 218 24.58 -12.22 10.45
C PHE A 218 25.73 -12.73 9.57
N ALA A 219 26.37 -11.89 8.78
CA ALA A 219 27.49 -12.25 7.91
C ALA A 219 28.74 -12.70 8.72
N SER A 220 28.88 -12.25 9.96
CA SER A 220 29.99 -12.62 10.84
C SER A 220 29.87 -14.03 11.44
N ILE A 221 28.67 -14.66 11.39
CA ILE A 221 28.41 -15.94 12.06
C ILE A 221 29.16 -17.10 11.41
N PRO A 222 29.06 -17.36 10.08
CA PRO A 222 29.64 -18.55 9.48
C PRO A 222 31.13 -18.75 9.79
N PRO A 223 32.02 -17.73 9.71
CA PRO A 223 33.44 -17.88 10.03
C PRO A 223 33.73 -18.04 11.52
N ARG A 224 32.79 -17.74 12.40
CA ARG A 224 32.94 -17.85 13.87
C ARG A 224 32.42 -19.16 14.43
N LEU A 225 31.80 -20.02 13.63
CA LEU A 225 31.31 -21.33 14.05
C LEU A 225 32.51 -22.29 14.20
N ASP A 226 32.75 -22.78 15.42
CA ASP A 226 33.80 -23.75 15.75
C ASP A 226 33.28 -25.20 15.93
N GLY A 227 31.99 -25.42 15.73
CA GLY A 227 31.32 -26.69 15.88
C GLY A 227 30.92 -27.01 17.33
N THR A 228 31.13 -26.12 18.29
CA THR A 228 30.72 -26.32 19.69
C THR A 228 29.34 -25.70 19.97
N GLY A 229 28.56 -26.37 20.84
CA GLY A 229 27.24 -25.83 21.25
C GLY A 229 27.38 -24.54 22.08
N ALA A 230 28.47 -24.36 22.81
CA ALA A 230 28.72 -23.15 23.58
C ALA A 230 28.88 -21.91 22.68
N GLN A 231 29.63 -22.07 21.57
CA GLN A 231 29.82 -20.99 20.60
C GLN A 231 28.52 -20.65 19.89
N VAL A 232 27.73 -21.67 19.54
CA VAL A 232 26.39 -21.42 18.92
C VAL A 232 25.49 -20.64 19.87
N ALA A 233 25.42 -20.99 21.15
CA ALA A 233 24.64 -20.28 22.15
C ALA A 233 25.05 -18.81 22.27
N ALA A 234 26.37 -18.53 22.38
CA ALA A 234 26.88 -17.15 22.46
C ALA A 234 26.55 -16.33 21.22
N LEU A 235 26.64 -16.92 20.02
CA LEU A 235 26.27 -16.23 18.77
C LEU A 235 24.77 -15.94 18.68
N VAL A 236 23.94 -16.84 19.17
CA VAL A 236 22.48 -16.64 19.24
C VAL A 236 22.13 -15.51 20.20
N ASP A 237 22.74 -15.47 21.38
CA ASP A 237 22.53 -14.40 22.35
C ASP A 237 22.93 -13.02 21.76
N GLU A 238 24.07 -12.93 21.08
CA GLU A 238 24.52 -11.71 20.38
C GLU A 238 23.49 -11.27 19.30
N LEU A 239 22.92 -12.20 18.56
CA LEU A 239 21.88 -11.87 17.57
C LEU A 239 20.60 -11.35 18.21
N PHE A 240 20.18 -11.92 19.33
CA PHE A 240 19.01 -11.44 20.07
C PHE A 240 19.24 -10.00 20.58
N GLU A 241 20.42 -9.68 21.09
CA GLU A 241 20.75 -8.30 21.48
C GLU A 241 20.61 -7.33 20.32
N HIS A 242 21.09 -7.68 19.11
CA HIS A 242 20.92 -6.83 17.92
C HIS A 242 19.46 -6.69 17.47
N ILE A 243 18.65 -7.72 17.65
CA ILE A 243 17.21 -7.65 17.35
C ILE A 243 16.50 -6.74 18.35
N ASP A 244 16.81 -6.85 19.63
CA ASP A 244 16.22 -6.04 20.69
C ASP A 244 16.63 -4.56 20.55
N GLU A 245 17.90 -4.27 20.23
CA GLU A 245 18.35 -2.91 19.91
C GLU A 245 17.59 -2.30 18.74
N ALA A 246 17.29 -3.09 17.71
CA ALA A 246 16.54 -2.62 16.54
C ALA A 246 15.05 -2.41 16.84
N ALA A 247 14.48 -3.22 17.74
CA ALA A 247 13.07 -3.13 18.16
C ALA A 247 12.82 -1.97 19.13
N ALA A 248 13.81 -1.59 19.94
CA ALA A 248 13.66 -0.59 21.00
C ALA A 248 13.11 0.77 20.54
N PRO A 249 13.54 1.38 19.40
CA PRO A 249 12.97 2.64 18.91
C PRO A 249 11.50 2.50 18.50
N LEU A 250 11.11 1.36 17.92
CA LEU A 250 9.75 1.09 17.50
C LEU A 250 8.82 0.94 18.71
N LEU A 251 9.25 0.15 19.68
CA LEU A 251 8.52 -0.04 20.94
C LEU A 251 8.32 1.29 21.67
N LYS A 252 9.38 2.13 21.71
CA LYS A 252 9.28 3.46 22.30
C LYS A 252 8.27 4.34 21.57
N ALA A 253 8.29 4.37 20.23
CA ALA A 253 7.34 5.15 19.45
C ALA A 253 5.90 4.67 19.67
N GLN A 254 5.66 3.36 19.77
CA GLN A 254 4.34 2.80 20.08
C GLN A 254 3.84 3.19 21.48
N VAL A 255 4.72 3.17 22.47
CA VAL A 255 4.38 3.60 23.83
C VAL A 255 4.04 5.09 23.87
N ASP A 256 4.82 5.92 23.18
CA ASP A 256 4.58 7.37 23.09
C ASP A 256 3.25 7.67 22.38
N GLU A 257 2.92 6.92 21.33
CA GLU A 257 1.64 7.03 20.60
C GLU A 257 0.46 6.63 21.49
N LEU A 258 0.57 5.50 22.19
CA LEU A 258 -0.45 5.04 23.13
C LEU A 258 -0.70 6.07 24.23
N SER A 259 0.35 6.63 24.84
CA SER A 259 0.23 7.66 25.88
C SER A 259 -0.47 8.92 25.34
N THR A 260 -0.14 9.33 24.11
CA THR A 260 -0.78 10.47 23.43
C THR A 260 -2.26 10.20 23.16
N LEU A 261 -2.62 8.99 22.77
CA LEU A 261 -4.01 8.58 22.56
C LEU A 261 -4.79 8.54 23.88
N GLU A 262 -4.20 8.00 24.94
CA GLU A 262 -4.80 7.99 26.29
C GLU A 262 -5.07 9.41 26.83
N GLU A 263 -4.11 10.32 26.66
CA GLU A 263 -4.29 11.73 27.02
C GLU A 263 -5.41 12.39 26.22
N ARG A 264 -5.51 12.13 24.91
CA ARG A 264 -6.59 12.65 24.06
C ARG A 264 -7.95 12.11 24.48
N VAL A 265 -8.07 10.82 24.78
CA VAL A 265 -9.30 10.20 25.28
C VAL A 265 -9.69 10.79 26.63
N ALA A 266 -8.73 11.01 27.54
CA ALA A 266 -8.97 11.64 28.82
C ALA A 266 -9.48 13.09 28.68
N LEU A 267 -8.96 13.85 27.72
CA LEU A 267 -9.37 15.23 27.46
C LEU A 267 -10.74 15.34 26.80
N THR A 268 -11.14 14.37 25.97
CA THR A 268 -12.41 14.38 25.24
C THR A 268 -13.58 13.82 26.04
N GLY A 269 -13.33 13.19 27.18
CA GLY A 269 -14.37 12.65 28.06
C GLY A 269 -15.17 11.48 27.48
N GLU A 270 -14.78 10.95 26.34
CA GLU A 270 -15.37 9.76 25.73
C GLU A 270 -14.94 8.51 26.51
N ARG A 271 -15.80 8.07 27.44
CA ARG A 271 -15.71 6.73 28.01
C ARG A 271 -15.93 5.73 26.87
N GLY A 272 -14.85 5.07 26.45
CA GLY A 272 -14.92 3.99 25.50
C GLY A 272 -16.02 3.01 25.87
N SER A 273 -16.90 2.68 24.92
CA SER A 273 -17.89 1.62 25.06
C SER A 273 -17.14 0.29 25.20
N GLY A 274 -16.82 -0.09 26.45
CA GLY A 274 -16.22 -1.37 26.74
C GLY A 274 -17.18 -2.49 26.31
N ARG A 275 -16.92 -3.11 25.17
CA ARG A 275 -17.46 -4.43 24.87
C ARG A 275 -16.82 -5.40 25.86
N LYS A 276 -17.61 -5.83 26.82
CA LYS A 276 -17.29 -6.99 27.66
C LYS A 276 -17.22 -8.23 26.75
N ALA A 277 -16.17 -9.01 26.93
CA ALA A 277 -15.96 -10.33 26.33
C ALA A 277 -17.11 -11.30 26.67
#